data_4d4c0d1fa54eefdff31bb539869900db
#
_entry.id   4d4c0d1fa54eefdff31bb539869900db
#
_cell.length_a   1.000
_cell.length_b   1.000
_cell.length_c   1.000
_cell.angle_alpha   90.00
_cell.angle_beta   90.00
_cell.angle_gamma   90.00
#
_symmetry.space_group_name_H-M   'P 1'
#
loop_
_entity.id
_entity.type
_entity.pdbx_description
1 polymer ?
#
loop_
_entity_poly.entity_id
_entity_poly.type
_entity_poly.pdbx_seq_one_letter_code
_entity_poly.pdbx_strand_id
1 'polypeptide(L)'
;MKKNFKKMLAMSLACGAVFALSAPSADASYMLNPEVKDATPALLEASEIGVLKYENPKMQNLPNKDAILVMSFGTTFKDSREKTIEATVKAIQAAHPDVKVELAFTSHIIVDRIKAKEGLDIPTPEAALQQLKKEGYTRIALCSLDVIPGMEYAYDKAIFNEYKGNFKKMTLGTSLIYWQGQEEQRDDVESALKALSTQFPEVADDEAILVMAHGTPHPANAYYAVIQDGINKMQLKNTFIYTVEGWPSLEDIIPELKAKGIKSVTLMPMMMVAGDHANNDMAGDDPDSHKSVLMKAGFKVNTYIHGLGENKAIRSLFVERANESWDMLEAK
;
A
#
# COMPACT_ATOMS: atom_id res chain seq x y z
N MET A 1 1.31 -39.11 -14.51
CA MET A 1 0.53 -37.90 -14.54
C MET A 1 1.39 -36.69 -14.97
N LYS A 2 1.97 -36.71 -16.20
CA LYS A 2 2.84 -35.61 -16.73
C LYS A 2 2.56 -35.33 -18.22
N LYS A 3 1.33 -35.49 -18.71
CA LYS A 3 1.04 -35.40 -20.17
C LYS A 3 -0.03 -34.38 -20.58
N ASN A 4 -0.65 -33.65 -19.67
CA ASN A 4 -1.73 -32.71 -20.03
C ASN A 4 -1.36 -31.20 -19.91
N PHE A 5 -0.14 -30.87 -19.52
CA PHE A 5 0.28 -29.43 -19.38
C PHE A 5 0.81 -28.82 -20.69
N LYS A 6 1.01 -29.60 -21.75
CA LYS A 6 1.62 -29.11 -23.01
C LYS A 6 0.61 -28.79 -24.13
N LYS A 7 -0.70 -28.84 -23.88
CA LYS A 7 -1.72 -28.57 -24.92
C LYS A 7 -2.44 -27.23 -24.83
N MET A 8 -2.15 -26.39 -23.84
CA MET A 8 -2.73 -25.04 -23.71
C MET A 8 -1.85 -23.91 -24.26
N LEU A 9 -0.66 -24.21 -24.80
CA LEU A 9 0.29 -23.18 -25.25
C LEU A 9 0.39 -23.06 -26.78
N ALA A 10 -0.62 -23.45 -27.54
CA ALA A 10 -0.52 -23.45 -29.00
C ALA A 10 -1.77 -22.93 -29.71
N MET A 11 -2.32 -21.76 -29.22
CA MET A 11 -3.40 -21.09 -30.00
C MET A 11 -3.45 -19.59 -29.72
N SER A 12 -2.36 -18.89 -30.00
CA SER A 12 -2.40 -17.44 -30.20
C SER A 12 -1.20 -16.93 -30.98
N LEU A 13 -1.18 -17.26 -32.28
CA LEU A 13 -0.31 -16.58 -33.25
C LEU A 13 -1.07 -16.51 -34.57
N ALA A 14 -1.84 -15.47 -34.76
CA ALA A 14 -2.08 -14.85 -36.08
C ALA A 14 -2.94 -13.60 -35.94
N CYS A 15 -2.42 -12.53 -36.46
CA CYS A 15 -3.10 -11.36 -37.02
C CYS A 15 -3.15 -10.07 -36.20
N GLY A 16 -2.36 -9.13 -36.72
CA GLY A 16 -2.85 -7.81 -37.07
C GLY A 16 -2.41 -6.67 -36.16
N ALA A 17 -1.40 -5.95 -36.61
CA ALA A 17 -1.08 -4.62 -36.12
C ALA A 17 -2.29 -3.69 -36.24
N VAL A 18 -2.81 -3.21 -35.13
CA VAL A 18 -3.67 -2.01 -35.06
C VAL A 18 -3.41 -1.29 -33.73
N PHE A 19 -2.94 -0.06 -33.83
CA PHE A 19 -2.97 1.04 -32.88
C PHE A 19 -3.09 0.71 -31.39
N ALA A 20 -2.00 0.92 -30.67
CA ALA A 20 -1.96 1.01 -29.22
C ALA A 20 -2.75 2.26 -28.73
N LEU A 21 -4.03 2.09 -28.54
CA LEU A 21 -4.72 2.75 -27.44
C LEU A 21 -4.26 1.98 -26.19
N SER A 22 -3.63 2.68 -25.25
CA SER A 22 -3.31 2.12 -23.94
C SER A 22 -4.60 1.57 -23.33
N ALA A 23 -4.81 0.26 -23.46
CA ALA A 23 -5.79 -0.42 -22.64
C ALA A 23 -5.40 -0.17 -21.18
N PRO A 24 -6.35 0.07 -20.26
CA PRO A 24 -6.06 0.04 -18.84
C PRO A 24 -5.30 -1.26 -18.57
N SER A 25 -4.20 -1.18 -17.81
CA SER A 25 -3.36 -2.35 -17.60
C SER A 25 -4.25 -3.51 -17.15
N ALA A 26 -4.25 -4.61 -17.87
CA ALA A 26 -5.04 -5.82 -17.57
C ALA A 26 -4.77 -6.37 -16.17
N ASP A 27 -3.79 -5.79 -15.49
CA ASP A 27 -3.20 -6.21 -14.22
C ASP A 27 -3.83 -5.53 -12.98
N ALA A 28 -4.76 -4.58 -13.15
CA ALA A 28 -5.29 -3.80 -12.02
C ALA A 28 -6.44 -4.50 -11.27
N SER A 29 -7.15 -5.43 -11.91
CA SER A 29 -8.31 -6.13 -11.33
C SER A 29 -8.36 -7.58 -11.79
N TYR A 30 -8.86 -8.46 -10.91
CA TYR A 30 -9.17 -9.83 -11.27
C TYR A 30 -10.44 -9.87 -12.12
N MET A 31 -10.47 -10.74 -13.11
CA MET A 31 -11.66 -10.99 -13.92
C MET A 31 -12.14 -12.42 -13.76
N LEU A 32 -13.44 -12.59 -13.51
CA LEU A 32 -14.05 -13.91 -13.44
C LEU A 32 -13.88 -14.63 -14.77
N ASN A 33 -13.62 -15.95 -14.71
CA ASN A 33 -13.46 -16.77 -15.91
C ASN A 33 -14.67 -16.60 -16.86
N PRO A 34 -14.44 -16.26 -18.15
CA PRO A 34 -15.51 -16.00 -19.12
C PRO A 34 -16.46 -17.19 -19.36
N GLU A 35 -16.10 -18.40 -18.96
CA GLU A 35 -16.95 -19.60 -19.03
C GLU A 35 -18.07 -19.58 -17.97
N VAL A 36 -17.96 -18.75 -16.94
CA VAL A 36 -19.01 -18.58 -15.92
C VAL A 36 -20.10 -17.69 -16.49
N LYS A 37 -21.21 -18.29 -16.96
CA LYS A 37 -22.31 -17.58 -17.62
C LYS A 37 -23.36 -17.03 -16.66
N ASP A 38 -23.55 -17.71 -15.52
CA ASP A 38 -24.61 -17.40 -14.54
C ASP A 38 -23.99 -17.03 -13.18
N ALA A 39 -23.13 -16.01 -13.18
CA ALA A 39 -22.50 -15.52 -11.96
C ALA A 39 -23.56 -14.94 -11.00
N THR A 40 -23.63 -15.48 -9.78
CA THR A 40 -24.48 -14.93 -8.73
C THR A 40 -23.88 -13.63 -8.17
N PRO A 41 -24.68 -12.73 -7.54
CA PRO A 41 -24.15 -11.53 -6.87
C PRO A 41 -23.03 -11.84 -5.87
N ALA A 42 -23.17 -12.94 -5.12
CA ALA A 42 -22.14 -13.37 -4.15
C ALA A 42 -20.84 -13.81 -4.84
N LEU A 43 -20.92 -14.48 -6.00
CA LEU A 43 -19.73 -14.86 -6.76
C LEU A 43 -19.04 -13.62 -7.37
N LEU A 44 -19.82 -12.67 -7.88
CA LEU A 44 -19.30 -11.41 -8.40
C LEU A 44 -18.60 -10.63 -7.27
N GLU A 45 -19.22 -10.49 -6.10
CA GLU A 45 -18.62 -9.84 -4.93
C GLU A 45 -17.34 -10.54 -4.48
N ALA A 46 -17.32 -11.87 -4.45
CA ALA A 46 -16.13 -12.64 -4.08
C ALA A 46 -14.99 -12.52 -5.10
N SER A 47 -15.29 -12.19 -6.35
CA SER A 47 -14.30 -11.97 -7.41
C SER A 47 -13.81 -10.51 -7.52
N GLU A 48 -14.36 -9.59 -6.72
CA GLU A 48 -13.91 -8.20 -6.65
C GLU A 48 -12.58 -8.08 -5.90
N ILE A 49 -11.47 -8.36 -6.60
CA ILE A 49 -10.08 -8.23 -6.13
C ILE A 49 -9.31 -7.27 -7.04
N GLY A 50 -8.32 -6.59 -6.48
CA GLY A 50 -7.59 -5.53 -7.18
C GLY A 50 -8.31 -4.19 -7.06
N VAL A 51 -8.30 -3.41 -8.12
CA VAL A 51 -9.03 -2.12 -8.18
C VAL A 51 -10.53 -2.40 -8.20
N LEU A 52 -11.23 -1.89 -7.20
CA LEU A 52 -12.69 -2.00 -7.13
C LEU A 52 -13.36 -0.91 -7.96
N LYS A 53 -14.50 -1.25 -8.56
CA LYS A 53 -15.30 -0.32 -9.35
C LYS A 53 -16.79 -0.48 -9.05
N TYR A 54 -17.48 0.64 -8.95
CA TYR A 54 -18.94 0.68 -8.91
C TYR A 54 -19.46 1.80 -9.80
N GLU A 55 -20.48 1.49 -10.59
CA GLU A 55 -21.22 2.45 -11.42
C GLU A 55 -22.69 2.46 -10.99
N ASN A 56 -23.18 3.63 -10.59
CA ASN A 56 -24.58 3.77 -10.15
C ASN A 56 -25.50 3.93 -11.37
N PRO A 57 -26.37 2.96 -11.70
CA PRO A 57 -27.22 3.02 -12.88
C PRO A 57 -28.24 4.17 -12.84
N LYS A 58 -28.57 4.68 -11.64
CA LYS A 58 -29.54 5.77 -11.47
C LYS A 58 -28.94 7.17 -11.70
N MET A 59 -27.62 7.26 -11.78
CA MET A 59 -26.90 8.54 -11.88
C MET A 59 -26.19 8.74 -13.23
N GLN A 60 -26.35 7.85 -14.19
CA GLN A 60 -25.60 7.88 -15.46
C GLN A 60 -25.80 9.16 -16.27
N ASN A 61 -26.94 9.83 -16.10
CA ASN A 61 -27.24 11.10 -16.79
C ASN A 61 -26.57 12.33 -16.14
N LEU A 62 -25.95 12.21 -14.98
CA LEU A 62 -25.23 13.32 -14.36
C LEU A 62 -23.96 13.65 -15.16
N PRO A 63 -23.59 14.95 -15.27
CA PRO A 63 -22.30 15.32 -15.83
C PRO A 63 -21.16 14.75 -14.98
N ASN A 64 -20.03 14.48 -15.63
CA ASN A 64 -18.83 14.07 -14.91
C ASN A 64 -18.20 15.29 -14.24
N LYS A 65 -17.97 15.19 -12.95
CA LYS A 65 -17.14 16.08 -12.15
C LYS A 65 -16.34 15.20 -11.20
N ASP A 66 -15.02 15.18 -11.36
CA ASP A 66 -14.16 14.14 -10.86
C ASP A 66 -13.25 14.65 -9.77
N ALA A 67 -13.00 13.79 -8.78
CA ALA A 67 -12.01 14.04 -7.75
C ALA A 67 -11.26 12.74 -7.37
N ILE A 68 -10.06 12.91 -6.85
CA ILE A 68 -9.27 11.86 -6.22
C ILE A 68 -9.32 12.11 -4.70
N LEU A 69 -9.69 11.10 -3.93
CA LEU A 69 -9.59 11.11 -2.48
C LEU A 69 -8.45 10.16 -2.05
N VAL A 70 -7.40 10.75 -1.51
CA VAL A 70 -6.26 10.00 -0.96
C VAL A 70 -6.54 9.71 0.51
N MET A 71 -6.49 8.44 0.90
CA MET A 71 -6.75 7.99 2.27
C MET A 71 -5.44 7.49 2.89
N SER A 72 -5.18 7.88 4.12
CA SER A 72 -4.00 7.48 4.90
C SER A 72 -4.35 7.40 6.36
N PHE A 73 -3.71 6.51 7.11
CA PHE A 73 -3.88 6.43 8.57
C PHE A 73 -3.60 7.77 9.25
N GLY A 74 -2.58 8.50 8.76
CA GLY A 74 -2.16 9.78 9.31
C GLY A 74 -1.07 9.65 10.37
N THR A 75 -0.57 10.80 10.83
CA THR A 75 0.39 10.90 11.92
C THR A 75 0.34 12.29 12.57
N THR A 76 0.56 12.34 13.89
CA THR A 76 0.72 13.59 14.64
C THR A 76 2.13 14.19 14.54
N PHE A 77 3.08 13.48 13.95
CA PHE A 77 4.45 13.95 13.70
C PHE A 77 4.46 14.82 12.46
N LYS A 78 4.39 16.13 12.65
CA LYS A 78 4.26 17.11 11.57
C LYS A 78 5.34 16.96 10.49
N ASP A 79 6.60 16.90 10.88
CA ASP A 79 7.73 16.79 9.95
C ASP A 79 7.65 15.51 9.10
N SER A 80 7.32 14.38 9.73
CA SER A 80 7.10 13.11 9.01
C SER A 80 5.89 13.22 8.07
N ARG A 81 4.76 13.80 8.52
CA ARG A 81 3.56 13.98 7.69
C ARG A 81 3.87 14.78 6.41
N GLU A 82 4.57 15.93 6.56
CA GLU A 82 4.91 16.80 5.44
C GLU A 82 5.84 16.11 4.42
N LYS A 83 6.83 15.36 4.91
CA LYS A 83 7.82 14.67 4.07
C LYS A 83 7.31 13.38 3.43
N THR A 84 6.25 12.79 3.94
CA THR A 84 5.71 11.51 3.50
C THR A 84 4.34 11.64 2.85
N ILE A 85 3.27 11.75 3.66
CA ILE A 85 1.88 11.78 3.18
C ILE A 85 1.66 12.97 2.25
N GLU A 86 1.97 14.19 2.71
CA GLU A 86 1.72 15.38 1.90
C GLU A 86 2.60 15.44 0.65
N ALA A 87 3.85 14.95 0.73
CA ALA A 87 4.71 14.82 -0.44
C ALA A 87 4.15 13.82 -1.46
N THR A 88 3.50 12.74 -1.01
CA THR A 88 2.86 11.75 -1.88
C THR A 88 1.59 12.34 -2.49
N VAL A 89 0.75 13.02 -1.72
CA VAL A 89 -0.43 13.74 -2.23
C VAL A 89 -0.04 14.77 -3.28
N LYS A 90 1.03 15.53 -3.05
CA LYS A 90 1.57 16.48 -4.04
C LYS A 90 2.04 15.79 -5.32
N ALA A 91 2.62 14.59 -5.23
CA ALA A 91 3.02 13.82 -6.40
C ALA A 91 1.81 13.31 -7.19
N ILE A 92 0.75 12.84 -6.52
CA ILE A 92 -0.52 12.46 -7.14
C ILE A 92 -1.17 13.69 -7.79
N GLN A 93 -1.23 14.83 -7.10
CA GLN A 93 -1.76 16.07 -7.69
C GLN A 93 -0.97 16.51 -8.92
N ALA A 94 0.35 16.34 -8.93
CA ALA A 94 1.18 16.66 -10.09
C ALA A 94 0.92 15.73 -11.29
N ALA A 95 0.53 14.48 -11.06
CA ALA A 95 0.11 13.55 -12.10
C ALA A 95 -1.30 13.88 -12.64
N HIS A 96 -2.14 14.54 -11.84
CA HIS A 96 -3.51 14.92 -12.17
C HIS A 96 -3.75 16.42 -11.95
N PRO A 97 -3.11 17.33 -12.72
CA PRO A 97 -3.06 18.76 -12.41
C PRO A 97 -4.43 19.44 -12.44
N ASP A 98 -5.35 18.97 -13.27
CA ASP A 98 -6.69 19.54 -13.46
C ASP A 98 -7.77 18.88 -12.61
N VAL A 99 -7.40 17.92 -11.76
CA VAL A 99 -8.31 17.16 -10.89
C VAL A 99 -8.15 17.62 -9.46
N LYS A 100 -9.26 17.76 -8.72
CA LYS A 100 -9.20 17.97 -7.27
C LYS A 100 -8.66 16.72 -6.60
N VAL A 101 -7.54 16.86 -5.88
CA VAL A 101 -7.00 15.83 -5.01
C VAL A 101 -7.22 16.26 -3.55
N GLU A 102 -7.97 15.46 -2.81
CA GLU A 102 -8.30 15.68 -1.39
C GLU A 102 -7.56 14.64 -0.55
N LEU A 103 -7.17 15.00 0.68
CA LEU A 103 -6.56 14.10 1.65
C LEU A 103 -7.51 13.85 2.80
N ALA A 104 -7.68 12.60 3.21
CA ALA A 104 -8.40 12.20 4.40
C ALA A 104 -7.55 11.29 5.28
N PHE A 105 -7.75 11.37 6.60
CA PHE A 105 -7.12 10.45 7.55
C PHE A 105 -8.12 9.44 8.09
N THR A 106 -7.75 8.16 8.00
CA THR A 106 -8.59 7.05 8.47
C THR A 106 -8.56 6.90 9.99
N SER A 107 -7.50 7.37 10.66
CA SER A 107 -7.43 7.36 12.12
C SER A 107 -8.11 8.58 12.73
N HIS A 108 -9.32 8.41 13.28
CA HIS A 108 -10.07 9.46 13.96
C HIS A 108 -9.30 10.06 15.15
N ILE A 109 -8.55 9.23 15.88
CA ILE A 109 -7.68 9.69 16.98
C ILE A 109 -6.61 10.67 16.48
N ILE A 110 -5.99 10.38 15.32
CA ILE A 110 -4.99 11.27 14.73
C ILE A 110 -5.62 12.58 14.28
N VAL A 111 -6.78 12.51 13.63
CA VAL A 111 -7.56 13.70 13.23
C VAL A 111 -7.82 14.62 14.44
N ASP A 112 -8.35 14.07 15.52
CA ASP A 112 -8.66 14.82 16.73
C ASP A 112 -7.41 15.43 17.39
N ARG A 113 -6.32 14.67 17.45
CA ARG A 113 -5.05 15.12 18.02
C ARG A 113 -4.41 16.25 17.21
N ILE A 114 -4.43 16.17 15.87
CA ILE A 114 -3.90 17.22 14.99
C ILE A 114 -4.75 18.47 15.13
N LYS A 115 -6.06 18.35 15.12
CA LYS A 115 -6.97 19.49 15.34
C LYS A 115 -6.72 20.16 16.66
N ALA A 116 -6.55 19.40 17.73
CA ALA A 116 -6.27 19.95 19.07
C ALA A 116 -4.90 20.63 19.18
N LYS A 117 -3.87 20.06 18.56
CA LYS A 117 -2.48 20.56 18.69
C LYS A 117 -2.11 21.64 17.67
N GLU A 118 -2.60 21.53 16.45
CA GLU A 118 -2.17 22.37 15.32
C GLU A 118 -3.30 23.25 14.77
N GLY A 119 -4.56 23.03 15.21
CA GLY A 119 -5.73 23.71 14.64
C GLY A 119 -6.01 23.32 13.18
N LEU A 120 -5.35 22.26 12.67
CA LEU A 120 -5.48 21.79 11.31
C LEU A 120 -6.66 20.82 11.22
N ASP A 121 -7.60 21.08 10.31
CA ASP A 121 -8.81 20.29 10.12
C ASP A 121 -8.63 19.36 8.91
N ILE A 122 -8.10 18.17 9.15
CA ILE A 122 -7.98 17.11 8.13
C ILE A 122 -9.23 16.24 8.26
N PRO A 123 -10.03 16.05 7.18
CA PRO A 123 -11.26 15.28 7.28
C PRO A 123 -10.99 13.78 7.43
N THR A 124 -11.97 13.06 7.98
CA THR A 124 -12.08 11.61 7.80
C THR A 124 -12.58 11.29 6.38
N PRO A 125 -12.42 10.05 5.87
CA PRO A 125 -12.92 9.68 4.55
C PRO A 125 -14.43 9.97 4.38
N GLU A 126 -15.24 9.69 5.41
CA GLU A 126 -16.66 9.95 5.41
C GLU A 126 -16.97 11.46 5.26
N ALA A 127 -16.28 12.29 6.04
CA ALA A 127 -16.45 13.74 5.99
C ALA A 127 -16.01 14.30 4.63
N ALA A 128 -14.89 13.82 4.08
CA ALA A 128 -14.40 14.21 2.77
C ALA A 128 -15.40 13.84 1.66
N LEU A 129 -15.90 12.60 1.65
CA LEU A 129 -16.89 12.15 0.67
C LEU A 129 -18.20 12.92 0.75
N GLN A 130 -18.67 13.20 1.95
CA GLN A 130 -19.87 14.04 2.15
C GLN A 130 -19.66 15.45 1.60
N GLN A 131 -18.48 16.05 1.82
CA GLN A 131 -18.13 17.36 1.32
C GLN A 131 -18.00 17.35 -0.23
N LEU A 132 -17.31 16.38 -0.82
CA LEU A 132 -17.20 16.22 -2.27
C LEU A 132 -18.57 16.09 -2.93
N LYS A 133 -19.47 15.28 -2.34
CA LYS A 133 -20.86 15.15 -2.80
C LYS A 133 -21.61 16.50 -2.76
N LYS A 134 -21.48 17.24 -1.67
CA LYS A 134 -22.09 18.56 -1.47
C LYS A 134 -21.56 19.59 -2.48
N GLU A 135 -20.28 19.49 -2.85
CA GLU A 135 -19.65 20.31 -3.88
C GLU A 135 -20.04 19.89 -5.32
N GLY A 136 -20.82 18.83 -5.47
CA GLY A 136 -21.33 18.33 -6.75
C GLY A 136 -20.39 17.45 -7.53
N TYR A 137 -19.35 16.87 -6.88
CA TYR A 137 -18.53 15.83 -7.50
C TYR A 137 -19.38 14.57 -7.75
N THR A 138 -19.23 13.97 -8.90
CA THR A 138 -20.07 12.83 -9.33
C THR A 138 -19.28 11.54 -9.50
N ARG A 139 -17.95 11.64 -9.74
CA ARG A 139 -17.09 10.47 -9.87
C ARG A 139 -15.89 10.63 -8.95
N ILE A 140 -15.57 9.57 -8.16
CA ILE A 140 -14.50 9.62 -7.17
C ILE A 140 -13.55 8.43 -7.36
N ALA A 141 -12.26 8.70 -7.50
CA ALA A 141 -11.21 7.70 -7.36
C ALA A 141 -10.67 7.73 -5.93
N LEU A 142 -10.85 6.64 -5.18
CA LEU A 142 -10.23 6.44 -3.87
C LEU A 142 -8.83 5.85 -4.04
N CYS A 143 -7.85 6.42 -3.34
CA CYS A 143 -6.46 6.00 -3.38
C CYS A 143 -5.97 5.74 -1.96
N SER A 144 -5.60 4.50 -1.65
CA SER A 144 -5.04 4.12 -0.36
C SER A 144 -3.54 4.38 -0.30
N LEU A 145 -3.04 4.87 0.84
CA LEU A 145 -1.61 4.92 1.14
C LEU A 145 -1.18 3.80 2.11
N ASP A 146 -1.98 2.76 2.24
CA ASP A 146 -1.62 1.59 3.03
C ASP A 146 -0.54 0.74 2.34
N VAL A 147 0.31 0.11 3.14
CA VAL A 147 1.43 -0.68 2.62
C VAL A 147 0.97 -2.06 2.17
N ILE A 148 0.10 -2.73 2.94
CA ILE A 148 -0.44 -4.06 2.67
C ILE A 148 -1.98 -4.03 2.79
N PRO A 149 -2.72 -5.01 2.24
CA PRO A 149 -4.18 -5.07 2.37
C PRO A 149 -4.61 -5.60 3.75
N GLY A 150 -4.22 -4.88 4.81
CA GLY A 150 -4.49 -5.18 6.22
C GLY A 150 -5.82 -4.61 6.73
N MET A 151 -5.87 -4.37 8.04
CA MET A 151 -7.05 -3.80 8.72
C MET A 151 -7.43 -2.42 8.19
N GLU A 152 -6.42 -1.58 7.92
CA GLU A 152 -6.61 -0.22 7.43
C GLU A 152 -7.22 -0.24 6.02
N TYR A 153 -6.68 -1.07 5.13
CA TYR A 153 -7.24 -1.25 3.78
C TYR A 153 -8.63 -1.89 3.81
N ALA A 154 -8.92 -2.76 4.77
CA ALA A 154 -10.28 -3.28 4.98
C ALA A 154 -11.26 -2.16 5.34
N TYR A 155 -10.80 -1.14 6.08
CA TYR A 155 -11.59 0.06 6.34
C TYR A 155 -11.81 0.88 5.06
N ASP A 156 -10.79 1.08 4.24
CA ASP A 156 -10.93 1.73 2.92
C ASP A 156 -11.97 1.03 2.04
N LYS A 157 -11.99 -0.31 2.04
CA LYS A 157 -13.03 -1.11 1.36
C LYS A 157 -14.42 -0.89 1.96
N ALA A 158 -14.51 -0.78 3.28
CA ALA A 158 -15.79 -0.50 3.95
C ALA A 158 -16.32 0.88 3.55
N ILE A 159 -15.46 1.91 3.53
CA ILE A 159 -15.79 3.26 3.03
C ILE A 159 -16.27 3.21 1.57
N PHE A 160 -15.54 2.51 0.70
CA PHE A 160 -15.97 2.33 -0.70
C PHE A 160 -17.37 1.72 -0.76
N ASN A 161 -17.62 0.63 -0.04
CA ASN A 161 -18.91 -0.07 -0.06
C ASN A 161 -20.06 0.79 0.49
N GLU A 162 -19.81 1.55 1.54
CA GLU A 162 -20.82 2.43 2.15
C GLU A 162 -21.20 3.60 1.23
N TYR A 163 -20.22 4.22 0.58
CA TYR A 163 -20.40 5.47 -0.17
C TYR A 163 -20.57 5.31 -1.66
N LYS A 164 -20.22 4.15 -2.27
CA LYS A 164 -20.28 3.95 -3.73
C LYS A 164 -21.62 4.29 -4.36
N GLY A 165 -22.73 4.02 -3.66
CA GLY A 165 -24.09 4.36 -4.11
C GLY A 165 -24.42 5.86 -4.14
N ASN A 166 -23.59 6.71 -3.53
CA ASN A 166 -23.78 8.16 -3.48
C ASN A 166 -23.22 8.91 -4.70
N PHE A 167 -22.45 8.24 -5.54
CA PHE A 167 -21.78 8.82 -6.69
C PHE A 167 -22.17 8.10 -7.98
N LYS A 168 -21.99 8.77 -9.12
CA LYS A 168 -22.22 8.21 -10.44
C LYS A 168 -21.26 7.03 -10.71
N LYS A 169 -20.00 7.20 -10.33
CA LYS A 169 -18.96 6.17 -10.41
C LYS A 169 -17.97 6.35 -9.27
N MET A 170 -17.53 5.25 -8.70
CA MET A 170 -16.50 5.23 -7.67
C MET A 170 -15.55 4.08 -7.93
N THR A 171 -14.27 4.31 -7.69
CA THR A 171 -13.22 3.29 -7.73
C THR A 171 -12.42 3.31 -6.44
N LEU A 172 -11.76 2.19 -6.13
CA LEU A 172 -10.79 2.09 -5.03
C LEU A 172 -9.54 1.38 -5.54
N GLY A 173 -8.41 2.08 -5.50
CA GLY A 173 -7.10 1.53 -5.82
C GLY A 173 -6.60 0.54 -4.77
N THR A 174 -5.60 -0.27 -5.12
CA THR A 174 -4.98 -1.23 -4.21
C THR A 174 -4.02 -0.54 -3.23
N SER A 175 -3.67 -1.24 -2.13
CA SER A 175 -2.53 -0.89 -1.29
C SER A 175 -1.20 -0.95 -2.09
N LEU A 176 -0.11 -0.44 -1.52
CA LEU A 176 1.22 -0.43 -2.17
C LEU A 176 1.64 -1.82 -2.63
N ILE A 177 1.55 -2.80 -1.73
CA ILE A 177 1.84 -4.22 -1.97
C ILE A 177 0.51 -4.97 -1.91
N TYR A 178 0.02 -5.40 -3.05
CA TYR A 178 -1.25 -6.13 -3.18
C TYR A 178 -1.05 -7.43 -3.96
N TRP A 179 -0.52 -7.36 -5.18
CA TRP A 179 -0.27 -8.49 -6.05
C TRP A 179 1.11 -9.11 -5.81
N GLN A 180 1.23 -10.39 -6.06
CA GLN A 180 2.44 -11.19 -5.81
C GLN A 180 2.91 -11.94 -7.06
N GLY A 181 2.57 -11.47 -8.26
CA GLY A 181 2.98 -12.05 -9.53
C GLY A 181 2.20 -13.31 -9.94
N GLN A 182 1.02 -13.59 -9.35
CA GLN A 182 0.19 -14.72 -9.75
C GLN A 182 -0.63 -14.38 -11.01
N GLU A 183 -0.89 -15.39 -11.85
CA GLU A 183 -1.82 -15.29 -12.99
C GLU A 183 -1.60 -14.06 -13.88
N GLU A 184 -0.33 -13.76 -14.20
CA GLU A 184 0.07 -12.62 -15.02
C GLU A 184 -0.14 -11.26 -14.33
N GLN A 185 -0.49 -11.22 -13.04
CA GLN A 185 -0.48 -9.99 -12.25
C GLN A 185 0.95 -9.52 -11.99
N ARG A 186 1.12 -8.22 -11.76
CA ARG A 186 2.43 -7.66 -11.40
C ARG A 186 2.92 -8.19 -10.04
N ASP A 187 4.22 -8.14 -9.82
CA ASP A 187 4.83 -8.42 -8.52
C ASP A 187 5.10 -7.09 -7.77
N ASP A 188 4.18 -6.75 -6.86
CA ASP A 188 4.29 -5.55 -6.03
C ASP A 188 5.36 -5.72 -4.96
N VAL A 189 5.63 -6.95 -4.51
CA VAL A 189 6.67 -7.24 -3.51
C VAL A 189 8.04 -6.92 -4.10
N GLU A 190 8.31 -7.43 -5.31
CA GLU A 190 9.58 -7.14 -6.01
C GLU A 190 9.73 -5.63 -6.27
N SER A 191 8.67 -4.97 -6.74
CA SER A 191 8.68 -3.54 -7.05
C SER A 191 8.92 -2.68 -5.82
N ALA A 192 8.23 -2.98 -4.70
CA ALA A 192 8.41 -2.27 -3.43
C ALA A 192 9.81 -2.50 -2.84
N LEU A 193 10.32 -3.73 -2.88
CA LEU A 193 11.67 -4.04 -2.41
C LEU A 193 12.75 -3.37 -3.25
N LYS A 194 12.61 -3.32 -4.57
CA LYS A 194 13.52 -2.56 -5.46
C LYS A 194 13.54 -1.09 -5.09
N ALA A 195 12.38 -0.50 -4.85
CA ALA A 195 12.29 0.90 -4.46
C ALA A 195 12.87 1.14 -3.06
N LEU A 196 12.55 0.30 -2.08
CA LEU A 196 13.02 0.42 -0.70
C LEU A 196 14.55 0.22 -0.61
N SER A 197 15.10 -0.75 -1.33
CA SER A 197 16.55 -1.06 -1.31
C SER A 197 17.42 0.07 -1.82
N THR A 198 16.87 1.07 -2.51
CA THR A 198 17.62 2.29 -2.89
C THR A 198 18.10 3.12 -1.69
N GLN A 199 17.54 2.87 -0.50
CA GLN A 199 17.90 3.54 0.75
C GLN A 199 18.69 2.66 1.69
N PHE A 200 18.95 1.39 1.33
CA PHE A 200 19.69 0.48 2.18
C PHE A 200 21.16 0.91 2.24
N PRO A 201 21.75 0.93 3.46
CA PRO A 201 23.20 1.10 3.57
C PRO A 201 23.90 -0.14 3.01
N GLU A 202 25.15 0.03 2.57
CA GLU A 202 26.02 -1.10 2.36
C GLU A 202 26.27 -1.80 3.69
N VAL A 203 26.19 -3.14 3.69
CA VAL A 203 26.37 -3.97 4.88
C VAL A 203 27.56 -4.92 4.72
N ALA A 204 28.42 -4.98 5.73
CA ALA A 204 29.49 -5.96 5.86
C ALA A 204 28.92 -7.37 6.14
N ASP A 205 29.79 -8.40 6.23
CA ASP A 205 29.33 -9.77 6.48
C ASP A 205 28.74 -9.96 7.89
N ASP A 206 29.19 -9.16 8.84
CA ASP A 206 28.73 -9.16 10.24
C ASP A 206 27.73 -8.01 10.56
N GLU A 207 27.17 -7.39 9.52
CA GLU A 207 26.14 -6.35 9.63
C GLU A 207 24.82 -6.80 8.99
N ALA A 208 23.70 -6.29 9.50
CA ALA A 208 22.36 -6.59 8.98
C ALA A 208 21.47 -5.34 8.94
N ILE A 209 20.47 -5.39 8.05
CA ILE A 209 19.36 -4.44 7.99
C ILE A 209 18.12 -5.13 8.55
N LEU A 210 17.49 -4.50 9.53
CA LEU A 210 16.22 -4.94 10.11
C LEU A 210 15.13 -3.97 9.66
N VAL A 211 14.26 -4.45 8.79
CA VAL A 211 13.15 -3.68 8.22
C VAL A 211 11.94 -3.88 9.12
N MET A 212 11.56 -2.86 9.88
CA MET A 212 10.45 -2.89 10.82
C MET A 212 9.14 -2.51 10.14
N ALA A 213 8.23 -3.45 10.02
CA ALA A 213 6.85 -3.21 9.60
C ALA A 213 5.91 -3.09 10.81
N HIS A 214 4.69 -2.59 10.58
CA HIS A 214 3.72 -2.43 11.69
C HIS A 214 3.27 -3.79 12.25
N GLY A 215 2.90 -4.71 11.39
CA GLY A 215 2.16 -5.90 11.79
C GLY A 215 0.64 -5.66 11.73
N THR A 216 -0.14 -6.72 11.80
CA THR A 216 -1.60 -6.63 11.82
C THR A 216 -2.22 -7.93 12.34
N PRO A 217 -3.34 -7.89 13.10
CA PRO A 217 -4.10 -9.09 13.43
C PRO A 217 -4.86 -9.67 12.24
N HIS A 218 -4.93 -8.94 11.12
CA HIS A 218 -5.58 -9.39 9.89
C HIS A 218 -4.76 -10.52 9.22
N PRO A 219 -5.39 -11.50 8.53
CA PRO A 219 -4.67 -12.55 7.78
C PRO A 219 -3.61 -12.03 6.80
N ALA A 220 -3.73 -10.78 6.34
CA ALA A 220 -2.72 -10.10 5.53
C ALA A 220 -1.36 -9.95 6.23
N ASN A 221 -1.24 -10.27 7.54
CA ASN A 221 0.05 -10.37 8.20
C ASN A 221 0.99 -11.36 7.49
N ALA A 222 0.44 -12.34 6.77
CA ALA A 222 1.21 -13.28 5.93
C ALA A 222 2.06 -12.59 4.84
N TYR A 223 1.72 -11.36 4.43
CA TYR A 223 2.53 -10.59 3.49
C TYR A 223 3.96 -10.37 3.96
N TYR A 224 4.20 -10.26 5.26
CA TYR A 224 5.56 -10.10 5.78
C TYR A 224 6.43 -11.33 5.54
N ALA A 225 5.86 -12.53 5.57
CA ALA A 225 6.59 -13.74 5.17
C ALA A 225 6.89 -13.75 3.66
N VAL A 226 5.96 -13.27 2.83
CA VAL A 226 6.17 -13.14 1.38
C VAL A 226 7.23 -12.07 1.07
N ILE A 227 7.24 -10.96 1.82
CA ILE A 227 8.27 -9.92 1.70
C ILE A 227 9.65 -10.49 2.08
N GLN A 228 9.75 -11.30 3.14
CA GLN A 228 11.01 -11.97 3.49
C GLN A 228 11.47 -12.94 2.38
N ASP A 229 10.56 -13.67 1.77
CA ASP A 229 10.88 -14.53 0.62
C ASP A 229 11.38 -13.69 -0.57
N GLY A 230 10.76 -12.54 -0.85
CA GLY A 230 11.22 -11.57 -1.83
C GLY A 230 12.62 -11.03 -1.53
N ILE A 231 12.92 -10.65 -0.30
CA ILE A 231 14.24 -10.25 0.18
C ILE A 231 15.28 -11.33 -0.14
N ASN A 232 14.94 -12.60 0.15
CA ASN A 232 15.83 -13.73 -0.10
C ASN A 232 16.03 -13.98 -1.59
N LYS A 233 14.97 -13.93 -2.42
CA LYS A 233 15.04 -14.09 -3.87
C LYS A 233 15.87 -13.00 -4.55
N MET A 234 15.73 -11.76 -4.08
CA MET A 234 16.53 -10.63 -4.56
C MET A 234 17.96 -10.62 -4.01
N GLN A 235 18.30 -11.57 -3.13
CA GLN A 235 19.62 -11.67 -2.51
C GLN A 235 20.05 -10.39 -1.77
N LEU A 236 19.09 -9.71 -1.14
CA LEU A 236 19.38 -8.52 -0.32
C LEU A 236 20.13 -8.97 0.94
N LYS A 237 21.43 -8.67 0.95
CA LYS A 237 22.39 -9.19 1.94
C LYS A 237 21.96 -8.87 3.37
N ASN A 238 21.90 -9.90 4.21
CA ASN A 238 21.62 -9.79 5.65
C ASN A 238 20.43 -8.87 5.98
N THR A 239 19.37 -8.91 5.15
CA THR A 239 18.17 -8.10 5.33
C THR A 239 17.03 -8.97 5.87
N PHE A 240 16.37 -8.49 6.93
CA PHE A 240 15.30 -9.21 7.64
C PHE A 240 14.12 -8.28 7.84
N ILE A 241 12.90 -8.80 7.62
CA ILE A 241 11.68 -8.10 8.01
C ILE A 241 11.18 -8.61 9.35
N TYR A 242 10.68 -7.71 10.19
CA TYR A 242 10.00 -8.02 11.42
C TYR A 242 8.91 -6.99 11.70
N THR A 243 8.06 -7.23 12.67
CA THR A 243 6.89 -6.40 12.96
C THR A 243 6.87 -5.90 14.41
N VAL A 244 6.20 -4.76 14.63
CA VAL A 244 5.91 -4.24 15.98
C VAL A 244 4.79 -5.03 16.62
N GLU A 245 3.67 -5.22 15.91
CA GLU A 245 2.41 -5.77 16.42
C GLU A 245 1.93 -6.99 15.62
N GLY A 246 2.86 -7.85 15.17
CA GLY A 246 2.50 -9.00 14.34
C GLY A 246 3.56 -10.08 14.38
N TRP A 247 3.71 -10.77 13.27
CA TRP A 247 4.71 -11.81 13.07
C TRP A 247 5.38 -11.65 11.70
N PRO A 248 6.72 -11.89 11.57
CA PRO A 248 7.66 -12.25 12.67
C PRO A 248 7.92 -11.09 13.63
N SER A 249 8.17 -11.43 14.89
CA SER A 249 8.57 -10.48 15.93
C SER A 249 10.09 -10.25 15.94
N LEU A 250 10.55 -9.25 16.71
CA LEU A 250 11.99 -9.05 16.91
C LEU A 250 12.66 -10.26 17.59
N GLU A 251 11.95 -10.89 18.51
CA GLU A 251 12.41 -12.08 19.24
C GLU A 251 12.63 -13.28 18.31
N ASP A 252 11.87 -13.39 17.23
CA ASP A 252 12.05 -14.43 16.21
C ASP A 252 13.33 -14.20 15.40
N ILE A 253 13.73 -12.95 15.18
CA ILE A 253 14.88 -12.58 14.35
C ILE A 253 16.21 -12.65 15.11
N ILE A 254 16.24 -12.31 16.40
CA ILE A 254 17.48 -12.28 17.23
C ILE A 254 18.27 -13.59 17.17
N PRO A 255 17.67 -14.79 17.30
CA PRO A 255 18.41 -16.05 17.19
C PRO A 255 19.07 -16.24 15.82
N GLU A 256 18.41 -15.82 14.74
CA GLU A 256 18.95 -15.91 13.38
C GLU A 256 20.15 -14.99 13.18
N LEU A 257 20.07 -13.75 13.68
CA LEU A 257 21.20 -12.81 13.65
C LEU A 257 22.44 -13.38 14.35
N LYS A 258 22.23 -13.98 15.54
CA LYS A 258 23.31 -14.62 16.31
C LYS A 258 23.91 -15.82 15.56
N ALA A 259 23.06 -16.66 14.96
CA ALA A 259 23.50 -17.81 14.19
C ALA A 259 24.35 -17.43 12.96
N LYS A 260 24.04 -16.28 12.35
CA LYS A 260 24.79 -15.71 11.22
C LYS A 260 26.05 -14.93 11.66
N GLY A 261 26.29 -14.76 12.95
CA GLY A 261 27.45 -14.02 13.47
C GLY A 261 27.34 -12.50 13.30
N ILE A 262 26.14 -11.98 13.14
CA ILE A 262 25.88 -10.52 13.03
C ILE A 262 26.28 -9.84 14.34
N LYS A 263 26.94 -8.69 14.24
CA LYS A 263 27.38 -7.85 15.37
C LYS A 263 26.76 -6.46 15.36
N SER A 264 26.39 -5.96 14.20
CA SER A 264 25.81 -4.63 14.04
C SER A 264 24.52 -4.71 13.21
N VAL A 265 23.52 -3.95 13.59
CA VAL A 265 22.24 -3.88 12.87
C VAL A 265 21.84 -2.43 12.60
N THR A 266 21.19 -2.20 11.47
CA THR A 266 20.53 -0.93 11.16
C THR A 266 19.03 -1.15 11.14
N LEU A 267 18.29 -0.46 12.00
CA LEU A 267 16.82 -0.47 12.06
C LEU A 267 16.25 0.53 11.06
N MET A 268 15.31 0.09 10.23
CA MET A 268 14.63 0.91 9.23
C MET A 268 13.12 0.64 9.24
N PRO A 269 12.23 1.65 9.28
CA PRO A 269 10.80 1.42 9.23
C PRO A 269 10.33 1.12 7.80
N MET A 270 9.42 0.15 7.66
CA MET A 270 8.62 -0.11 6.46
C MET A 270 7.17 0.31 6.71
N MET A 271 6.98 1.58 6.99
CA MET A 271 5.70 2.22 7.23
C MET A 271 5.63 3.51 6.43
N MET A 272 4.43 3.91 6.00
CA MET A 272 4.23 5.15 5.22
C MET A 272 4.90 6.35 5.87
N VAL A 273 4.83 6.45 7.21
CA VAL A 273 5.37 7.53 8.04
C VAL A 273 6.37 6.98 9.06
N ALA A 274 7.38 7.77 9.42
CA ALA A 274 8.20 7.54 10.60
C ALA A 274 7.54 8.28 11.78
N GLY A 275 6.48 7.70 12.31
CA GLY A 275 5.69 8.24 13.44
C GLY A 275 6.13 7.67 14.79
N ASP A 276 5.14 7.41 15.65
CA ASP A 276 5.33 6.96 17.03
C ASP A 276 6.16 5.67 17.10
N HIS A 277 5.74 4.62 16.38
CA HIS A 277 6.45 3.33 16.36
C HIS A 277 7.93 3.45 15.92
N ALA A 278 8.24 4.31 14.95
CA ALA A 278 9.61 4.47 14.51
C ALA A 278 10.48 5.24 15.52
N ASN A 279 9.92 6.24 16.19
CA ASN A 279 10.64 7.09 17.12
C ASN A 279 10.72 6.50 18.53
N ASN A 280 9.66 5.85 19.00
CA ASN A 280 9.57 5.31 20.35
C ASN A 280 9.85 3.80 20.39
N ASP A 281 9.03 2.96 19.75
CA ASP A 281 9.19 1.51 19.83
C ASP A 281 10.46 1.02 19.13
N MET A 282 10.80 1.55 17.95
CA MET A 282 12.01 1.15 17.23
C MET A 282 13.28 1.78 17.81
N ALA A 283 13.32 3.12 17.91
CA ALA A 283 14.55 3.88 18.10
C ALA A 283 14.62 4.61 19.45
N GLY A 284 13.58 4.50 20.29
CA GLY A 284 13.51 5.12 21.61
C GLY A 284 14.58 4.62 22.58
N ASP A 285 14.69 5.27 23.73
CA ASP A 285 15.63 4.94 24.80
C ASP A 285 15.01 4.07 25.91
N ASP A 286 13.70 3.78 25.80
CA ASP A 286 13.03 2.92 26.76
C ASP A 286 13.61 1.50 26.75
N PRO A 287 13.64 0.79 27.90
CA PRO A 287 14.25 -0.54 28.00
C PRO A 287 13.64 -1.61 27.09
N ASP A 288 12.41 -1.43 26.66
CA ASP A 288 11.63 -2.30 25.79
C ASP A 288 11.63 -1.85 24.32
N SER A 289 12.26 -0.70 24.00
CA SER A 289 12.47 -0.32 22.61
C SER A 289 13.34 -1.35 21.87
N HIS A 290 13.07 -1.56 20.59
CA HIS A 290 13.80 -2.55 19.76
C HIS A 290 15.32 -2.26 19.77
N LYS A 291 15.71 -0.99 19.73
CA LYS A 291 17.11 -0.56 19.89
C LYS A 291 17.69 -1.08 21.21
N SER A 292 17.02 -0.84 22.33
CA SER A 292 17.50 -1.23 23.66
C SER A 292 17.54 -2.75 23.82
N VAL A 293 16.53 -3.47 23.33
CA VAL A 293 16.47 -4.94 23.32
C VAL A 293 17.65 -5.54 22.54
N LEU A 294 17.93 -5.01 21.34
CA LEU A 294 19.05 -5.46 20.51
C LEU A 294 20.41 -5.14 21.14
N MET A 295 20.56 -3.95 21.71
CA MET A 295 21.80 -3.59 22.45
C MET A 295 22.02 -4.52 23.64
N LYS A 296 20.98 -4.83 24.39
CA LYS A 296 21.03 -5.81 25.49
C LYS A 296 21.34 -7.23 25.02
N ALA A 297 20.91 -7.58 23.81
CA ALA A 297 21.24 -8.86 23.17
C ALA A 297 22.69 -8.93 22.63
N GLY A 298 23.44 -7.81 22.69
CA GLY A 298 24.86 -7.73 22.34
C GLY A 298 25.16 -7.15 20.96
N PHE A 299 24.18 -6.56 20.28
CA PHE A 299 24.38 -5.93 18.96
C PHE A 299 24.75 -4.44 19.10
N LYS A 300 25.57 -3.94 18.18
CA LYS A 300 25.64 -2.51 17.90
C LYS A 300 24.42 -2.12 17.06
N VAL A 301 23.73 -1.04 17.42
CA VAL A 301 22.48 -0.63 16.75
C VAL A 301 22.62 0.75 16.16
N ASN A 302 22.32 0.87 14.87
CA ASN A 302 22.11 2.11 14.14
C ASN A 302 20.62 2.24 13.82
N THR A 303 20.13 3.46 13.65
CA THR A 303 18.74 3.74 13.30
C THR A 303 18.66 4.65 12.07
N TYR A 304 17.77 4.32 11.14
CA TYR A 304 17.44 5.11 9.97
C TYR A 304 15.93 5.44 10.03
N ILE A 305 15.60 6.61 10.58
CA ILE A 305 14.22 6.98 10.92
C ILE A 305 13.63 7.82 9.77
N HIS A 306 13.22 7.13 8.69
CA HIS A 306 12.57 7.74 7.53
C HIS A 306 11.37 6.89 7.11
N GLY A 307 10.21 7.54 6.90
CA GLY A 307 9.03 6.86 6.40
C GLY A 307 9.14 6.53 4.90
N LEU A 308 8.40 5.51 4.46
CA LEU A 308 8.36 5.09 3.06
C LEU A 308 8.04 6.24 2.10
N GLY A 309 7.14 7.15 2.52
CA GLY A 309 6.77 8.33 1.72
C GLY A 309 7.91 9.32 1.49
N GLU A 310 9.03 9.25 2.19
CA GLU A 310 10.23 10.05 1.91
C GLU A 310 11.01 9.52 0.70
N ASN A 311 10.87 8.22 0.39
CA ASN A 311 11.50 7.61 -0.77
C ASN A 311 10.77 7.97 -2.06
N LYS A 312 11.47 8.64 -2.99
CA LYS A 312 10.89 9.07 -4.26
C LYS A 312 10.39 7.87 -5.11
N ALA A 313 11.10 6.75 -5.10
CA ALA A 313 10.71 5.56 -5.85
C ALA A 313 9.44 4.92 -5.26
N ILE A 314 9.32 4.86 -3.93
CA ILE A 314 8.09 4.42 -3.26
C ILE A 314 6.92 5.37 -3.57
N ARG A 315 7.14 6.71 -3.51
CA ARG A 315 6.09 7.66 -3.91
C ARG A 315 5.62 7.44 -5.36
N SER A 316 6.53 7.10 -6.27
CA SER A 316 6.15 6.78 -7.65
C SER A 316 5.22 5.56 -7.73
N LEU A 317 5.45 4.53 -6.91
CA LEU A 317 4.55 3.38 -6.82
C LEU A 317 3.15 3.77 -6.29
N PHE A 318 3.07 4.64 -5.29
CA PHE A 318 1.76 5.17 -4.84
C PHE A 318 1.05 5.98 -5.92
N VAL A 319 1.79 6.76 -6.73
CA VAL A 319 1.22 7.46 -7.89
C VAL A 319 0.70 6.46 -8.92
N GLU A 320 1.39 5.35 -9.16
CA GLU A 320 0.90 4.27 -10.05
C GLU A 320 -0.41 3.66 -9.50
N ARG A 321 -0.52 3.39 -8.18
CA ARG A 321 -1.77 2.90 -7.56
C ARG A 321 -2.91 3.91 -7.73
N ALA A 322 -2.61 5.20 -7.59
CA ALA A 322 -3.59 6.27 -7.83
C ALA A 322 -4.03 6.33 -9.30
N ASN A 323 -3.08 6.20 -10.24
CA ASN A 323 -3.37 6.15 -11.67
C ASN A 323 -4.25 4.96 -12.02
N GLU A 324 -4.01 3.77 -11.48
CA GLU A 324 -4.85 2.59 -11.72
C GLU A 324 -6.31 2.81 -11.29
N SER A 325 -6.53 3.42 -10.12
CA SER A 325 -7.87 3.80 -9.67
C SER A 325 -8.50 4.85 -10.58
N TRP A 326 -7.72 5.83 -11.00
CA TRP A 326 -8.15 6.88 -11.91
C TRP A 326 -8.49 6.36 -13.31
N ASP A 327 -7.63 5.53 -13.90
CA ASP A 327 -7.85 4.94 -15.22
C ASP A 327 -9.11 4.07 -15.23
N MET A 328 -9.37 3.34 -14.14
CA MET A 328 -10.60 2.58 -13.97
C MET A 328 -11.83 3.51 -13.83
N LEU A 329 -11.67 4.69 -13.22
CA LEU A 329 -12.73 5.70 -13.14
C LEU A 329 -13.06 6.27 -14.54
N GLU A 330 -12.04 6.51 -15.35
CA GLU A 330 -12.16 7.06 -16.72
C GLU A 330 -12.63 6.01 -17.74
N ALA A 331 -12.36 4.73 -17.53
CA ALA A 331 -12.77 3.65 -18.41
C ALA A 331 -14.29 3.69 -18.67
N LYS A 332 -14.69 3.48 -19.95
CA LYS A 332 -16.09 3.47 -20.39
C LYS A 332 -16.77 2.14 -20.03
#